data_f325814b070edb7eb201742880062882
#
_entry.id   f325814b070edb7eb201742880062882
#
_cell.length_a   1.000
_cell.length_b   1.000
_cell.length_c   1.000
_cell.angle_alpha   90.00
_cell.angle_beta   90.00
_cell.angle_gamma   90.00
#
_symmetry.space_group_name_H-M   'P 1'
#
loop_
_entity.id
_entity.type
_entity.pdbx_description
1 polymer ?
#
loop_
_entity_poly.entity_id
_entity_poly.type
_entity_poly.pdbx_seq_one_letter_code
_entity_poly.pdbx_strand_id
1 'polypeptide(L)'
;MIKLRSLLREFQGKTLHVYDFDDTLVDTETSVTVITAAGDVKKLTSAEFATYKLQPGEKYDFTAFDQMIKDSKPIMKNLLQIKKSAANPNIKTTILTARRVAFPIMQHLKQKYNLQVYVVGVGGANPELKADWIESNVKRGYKNIKFIDDSIKNLEAVGRRLKPYTDINLQLVDAKTGQELQP
;
A
#
# COMPACT_ATOMS: atom_id res chain seq x y z
N MET A 1 -20.49 11.43 31.93
CA MET A 1 -20.70 10.60 30.71
C MET A 1 -19.55 10.69 29.68
N ILE A 2 -18.80 11.78 29.59
CA ILE A 2 -17.70 11.97 28.60
C ILE A 2 -16.48 11.07 28.91
N LYS A 3 -16.11 10.87 30.18
CA LYS A 3 -14.94 10.06 30.58
C LYS A 3 -15.07 8.56 30.26
N LEU A 4 -16.27 7.97 30.36
CA LEU A 4 -16.46 6.54 30.10
C LEU A 4 -16.32 6.20 28.60
N ARG A 5 -16.81 7.09 27.71
CA ARG A 5 -16.68 6.93 26.26
C ARG A 5 -15.23 7.14 25.79
N SER A 6 -14.47 8.01 26.41
CA SER A 6 -13.02 8.17 26.09
C SER A 6 -12.21 6.97 26.56
N LEU A 7 -12.46 6.45 27.76
CA LEU A 7 -11.85 5.23 28.28
C LEU A 7 -12.17 4.01 27.42
N LEU A 8 -13.43 3.83 27.00
CA LEU A 8 -13.83 2.74 26.09
C LEU A 8 -13.13 2.85 24.73
N ARG A 9 -12.89 4.07 24.20
CA ARG A 9 -12.11 4.28 22.97
C ARG A 9 -10.64 3.95 23.14
N GLU A 10 -10.03 4.25 24.29
CA GLU A 10 -8.65 3.85 24.61
C GLU A 10 -8.51 2.33 24.68
N PHE A 11 -9.51 1.62 25.24
CA PHE A 11 -9.54 0.16 25.29
C PHE A 11 -9.77 -0.50 23.92
N GLN A 12 -10.47 0.16 22.97
CA GLN A 12 -10.71 -0.35 21.62
C GLN A 12 -9.52 -0.20 20.68
N GLY A 13 -8.48 0.58 21.08
CA GLY A 13 -7.30 0.87 20.29
C GLY A 13 -7.56 1.79 19.09
N LYS A 14 -6.51 2.30 18.50
CA LYS A 14 -6.56 3.17 17.31
C LYS A 14 -6.82 2.33 16.06
N THR A 15 -7.54 2.90 15.09
CA THR A 15 -7.84 2.26 13.79
C THR A 15 -6.94 2.84 12.70
N LEU A 16 -6.33 1.96 11.91
CA LEU A 16 -5.47 2.27 10.77
C LEU A 16 -5.96 1.52 9.53
N HIS A 17 -6.32 2.26 8.48
CA HIS A 17 -6.56 1.70 7.16
C HIS A 17 -5.40 2.03 6.24
N VAL A 18 -4.79 1.00 5.67
CA VAL A 18 -3.64 1.09 4.77
C VAL A 18 -4.05 0.58 3.40
N TYR A 19 -3.74 1.34 2.39
CA TYR A 19 -4.00 0.98 1.00
C TYR A 19 -2.70 1.03 0.22
N ASP A 20 -2.43 0.04 -0.62
CA ASP A 20 -1.44 0.21 -1.66
C ASP A 20 -1.95 1.18 -2.73
N PHE A 21 -1.08 1.60 -3.65
CA PHE A 21 -1.42 2.58 -4.67
C PHE A 21 -1.57 1.95 -6.07
N ASP A 22 -0.46 1.42 -6.62
CA ASP A 22 -0.44 0.85 -7.96
C ASP A 22 -1.24 -0.45 -8.01
N ASP A 23 -2.05 -0.65 -9.04
CA ASP A 23 -2.93 -1.83 -9.22
C ASP A 23 -3.92 -2.09 -8.05
N THR A 24 -3.91 -1.20 -7.04
CA THR A 24 -4.84 -1.21 -5.90
C THR A 24 -5.84 -0.05 -5.95
N LEU A 25 -5.40 1.19 -6.04
CA LEU A 25 -6.26 2.38 -6.16
C LEU A 25 -6.41 2.83 -7.60
N VAL A 26 -5.35 2.72 -8.36
CA VAL A 26 -5.27 3.13 -9.76
C VAL A 26 -4.32 2.23 -10.54
N ASP A 27 -4.60 2.04 -11.82
CA ASP A 27 -3.66 1.53 -12.81
C ASP A 27 -2.99 2.74 -13.47
N THR A 28 -1.67 2.88 -13.27
CA THR A 28 -0.88 4.01 -13.79
C THR A 28 -0.20 3.70 -15.12
N GLU A 29 -0.32 2.48 -15.64
CA GLU A 29 0.40 1.99 -16.82
C GLU A 29 1.94 2.16 -16.71
N THR A 30 2.46 2.39 -15.49
CA THR A 30 3.89 2.54 -15.23
C THR A 30 4.55 1.17 -15.30
N SER A 31 5.63 1.07 -16.07
CA SER A 31 6.38 -0.18 -16.27
C SER A 31 7.71 -0.17 -15.53
N VAL A 32 8.16 -1.34 -15.08
CA VAL A 32 9.52 -1.55 -14.59
C VAL A 32 10.45 -1.68 -15.80
N THR A 33 11.58 -1.01 -15.75
CA THR A 33 12.59 -1.14 -16.79
C THR A 33 13.65 -2.16 -16.36
N VAL A 34 14.03 -3.08 -17.25
CA VAL A 34 15.20 -3.94 -17.09
C VAL A 34 16.28 -3.42 -18.02
N ILE A 35 17.48 -3.20 -17.49
CA ILE A 35 18.67 -2.83 -18.26
C ILE A 35 19.54 -4.09 -18.34
N THR A 36 19.81 -4.56 -19.56
CA THR A 36 20.65 -5.75 -19.82
C THR A 36 22.13 -5.45 -19.60
N ALA A 37 22.95 -6.50 -19.55
CA ALA A 37 24.41 -6.35 -19.49
C ALA A 37 24.98 -5.62 -20.71
N ALA A 38 24.31 -5.71 -21.87
CA ALA A 38 24.69 -5.02 -23.11
C ALA A 38 24.19 -3.55 -23.14
N GLY A 39 23.39 -3.13 -22.17
CA GLY A 39 22.80 -1.80 -22.11
C GLY A 39 21.44 -1.68 -22.80
N ASP A 40 20.89 -2.77 -23.33
CA ASP A 40 19.56 -2.78 -23.91
C ASP A 40 18.49 -2.57 -22.82
N VAL A 41 17.34 -2.02 -23.23
CA VAL A 41 16.24 -1.66 -22.34
C VAL A 41 15.01 -2.48 -22.66
N LYS A 42 14.48 -3.19 -21.65
CA LYS A 42 13.21 -3.93 -21.73
C LYS A 42 12.23 -3.37 -20.69
N LYS A 43 11.00 -3.08 -21.10
CA LYS A 43 9.93 -2.68 -20.19
C LYS A 43 9.09 -3.88 -19.78
N LEU A 44 8.78 -3.99 -18.49
CA LEU A 44 7.93 -5.01 -17.93
C LEU A 44 6.66 -4.37 -17.37
N THR A 45 5.52 -4.93 -17.71
CA THR A 45 4.26 -4.65 -16.99
C THR A 45 4.33 -5.20 -15.56
N SER A 46 3.40 -4.82 -14.69
CA SER A 46 3.31 -5.35 -13.31
C SER A 46 3.22 -6.88 -13.29
N ALA A 47 2.44 -7.47 -14.20
CA ALA A 47 2.28 -8.92 -14.31
C ALA A 47 3.57 -9.63 -14.74
N GLU A 48 4.29 -9.07 -15.72
CA GLU A 48 5.59 -9.60 -16.16
C GLU A 48 6.64 -9.46 -15.07
N PHE A 49 6.69 -8.30 -14.39
CA PHE A 49 7.62 -8.05 -13.28
C PHE A 49 7.43 -9.04 -12.13
N ALA A 50 6.18 -9.41 -11.79
CA ALA A 50 5.88 -10.35 -10.71
C ALA A 50 6.53 -11.74 -10.90
N THR A 51 6.82 -12.12 -12.16
CA THR A 51 7.37 -13.43 -12.53
C THR A 51 8.77 -13.37 -13.14
N TYR A 52 9.24 -12.17 -13.52
CA TYR A 52 10.53 -11.99 -14.17
C TYR A 52 11.69 -12.27 -13.21
N LYS A 53 12.67 -13.04 -13.68
CA LYS A 53 13.92 -13.29 -12.97
C LYS A 53 15.06 -12.66 -13.75
N LEU A 54 15.79 -11.75 -13.11
CA LEU A 54 16.95 -11.12 -13.71
C LEU A 54 17.97 -12.17 -14.19
N GLN A 55 18.47 -11.97 -15.40
CA GLN A 55 19.59 -12.73 -15.93
C GLN A 55 20.92 -12.15 -15.41
N PRO A 56 22.04 -12.87 -15.48
CA PRO A 56 23.33 -12.36 -15.08
C PRO A 56 23.66 -11.03 -15.78
N GLY A 57 23.99 -10.00 -15.00
CA GLY A 57 24.29 -8.66 -15.49
C GLY A 57 23.09 -7.75 -15.77
N GLU A 58 21.86 -8.25 -15.63
CA GLU A 58 20.66 -7.40 -15.70
C GLU A 58 20.40 -6.68 -14.38
N LYS A 59 19.75 -5.51 -14.46
CA LYS A 59 19.28 -4.76 -13.29
C LYS A 59 17.93 -4.12 -13.55
N TYR A 60 17.11 -4.01 -12.49
CA TYR A 60 15.89 -3.23 -12.54
C TYR A 60 16.19 -1.73 -12.43
N ASP A 61 15.42 -0.94 -13.18
CA ASP A 61 15.35 0.51 -13.04
C ASP A 61 13.88 0.91 -12.76
N PHE A 62 13.67 1.55 -11.61
CA PHE A 62 12.38 2.02 -11.12
C PHE A 62 12.21 3.53 -11.23
N THR A 63 13.10 4.23 -11.93
CA THR A 63 13.08 5.72 -12.02
C THR A 63 11.78 6.26 -12.61
N ALA A 64 11.07 5.48 -13.44
CA ALA A 64 9.76 5.84 -13.97
C ALA A 64 8.71 6.04 -12.85
N PHE A 65 8.84 5.37 -11.72
CA PHE A 65 7.94 5.47 -10.59
C PHE A 65 8.18 6.72 -9.72
N ASP A 66 9.30 7.40 -9.88
CA ASP A 66 9.61 8.66 -9.21
C ASP A 66 9.06 9.88 -9.98
N GLN A 67 8.58 9.68 -11.21
CA GLN A 67 8.07 10.75 -12.06
C GLN A 67 6.62 11.11 -11.75
N MET A 68 6.22 12.30 -12.20
CA MET A 68 4.81 12.74 -12.11
C MET A 68 3.91 11.79 -12.91
N ILE A 69 2.80 11.39 -12.32
CA ILE A 69 1.81 10.51 -12.95
C ILE A 69 1.01 11.32 -13.96
N LYS A 70 1.17 11.01 -15.24
CA LYS A 70 0.49 11.72 -16.34
C LYS A 70 -0.97 11.29 -16.43
N ASP A 71 -1.23 10.00 -16.38
CA ASP A 71 -2.58 9.43 -16.45
C ASP A 71 -2.68 8.16 -15.59
N SER A 72 -3.93 7.79 -15.27
CA SER A 72 -4.25 6.57 -14.57
C SER A 72 -5.71 6.18 -14.77
N LYS A 73 -6.00 4.89 -14.70
CA LYS A 73 -7.36 4.36 -14.67
C LYS A 73 -7.74 4.05 -13.21
N PRO A 74 -8.87 4.60 -12.71
CA PRO A 74 -9.26 4.39 -11.32
C PRO A 74 -9.80 2.96 -11.11
N ILE A 75 -9.39 2.33 -10.01
CA ILE A 75 -10.03 1.12 -9.49
C ILE A 75 -11.13 1.58 -8.54
N MET A 76 -12.32 1.86 -9.11
CA MET A 76 -13.39 2.63 -8.46
C MET A 76 -13.80 2.06 -7.10
N LYS A 77 -13.90 0.73 -6.95
CA LYS A 77 -14.27 0.07 -5.69
C LYS A 77 -13.34 0.52 -4.56
N ASN A 78 -12.04 0.42 -4.76
CA ASN A 78 -11.04 0.73 -3.75
C ASN A 78 -10.88 2.24 -3.56
N LEU A 79 -11.02 3.04 -4.64
CA LEU A 79 -10.98 4.50 -4.56
C LEU A 79 -12.16 5.07 -3.74
N LEU A 80 -13.37 4.52 -3.88
CA LEU A 80 -14.51 4.90 -3.04
C LEU A 80 -14.30 4.46 -1.59
N GLN A 81 -13.71 3.30 -1.37
CA GLN A 81 -13.44 2.79 -0.03
C GLN A 81 -12.43 3.66 0.72
N ILE A 82 -11.32 4.06 0.08
CA ILE A 82 -10.35 4.95 0.73
C ILE A 82 -10.94 6.34 1.00
N LYS A 83 -11.76 6.89 0.09
CA LYS A 83 -12.47 8.15 0.34
C LYS A 83 -13.36 8.08 1.57
N LYS A 84 -14.13 6.98 1.73
CA LYS A 84 -14.95 6.74 2.91
C LYS A 84 -14.12 6.62 4.18
N SER A 85 -12.99 5.91 4.13
CA SER A 85 -12.06 5.80 5.26
C SER A 85 -11.47 7.15 5.63
N ALA A 86 -11.00 7.92 4.66
CA ALA A 86 -10.37 9.24 4.87
C ALA A 86 -11.36 10.29 5.42
N ALA A 87 -12.64 10.17 5.11
CA ALA A 87 -13.69 11.04 5.66
C ALA A 87 -14.04 10.73 7.13
N ASN A 88 -13.60 9.58 7.67
CA ASN A 88 -13.90 9.20 9.05
C ASN A 88 -12.76 9.68 9.99
N PRO A 89 -13.00 10.63 10.90
CA PRO A 89 -11.96 11.18 11.78
C PRO A 89 -11.42 10.17 12.81
N ASN A 90 -12.09 9.03 13.00
CA ASN A 90 -11.64 7.98 13.92
C ASN A 90 -10.71 6.95 13.23
N ILE A 91 -10.49 7.08 11.94
CA ILE A 91 -9.65 6.18 11.14
C ILE A 91 -8.45 6.95 10.60
N LYS A 92 -7.25 6.54 10.96
CA LYS A 92 -6.06 6.99 10.24
C LYS A 92 -6.01 6.25 8.90
N THR A 93 -6.14 6.99 7.81
CA THR A 93 -6.05 6.45 6.45
C THR A 93 -4.70 6.81 5.84
N THR A 94 -4.01 5.82 5.29
CA THR A 94 -2.67 5.99 4.73
C THR A 94 -2.54 5.17 3.45
N ILE A 95 -1.83 5.72 2.47
CA ILE A 95 -1.34 4.95 1.32
C ILE A 95 0.09 4.51 1.62
N LEU A 96 0.37 3.22 1.42
CA LEU A 96 1.67 2.61 1.65
C LEU A 96 2.12 1.92 0.35
N THR A 97 3.04 2.55 -0.37
CA THR A 97 3.46 2.14 -1.71
C THR A 97 4.92 1.70 -1.76
N ALA A 98 5.24 0.79 -2.68
CA ALA A 98 6.61 0.41 -3.00
C ALA A 98 7.43 1.55 -3.64
N ARG A 99 6.77 2.57 -4.19
CA ARG A 99 7.44 3.76 -4.74
C ARG A 99 8.27 4.45 -3.66
N ARG A 100 9.39 5.04 -4.06
CA ARG A 100 10.27 5.79 -3.15
C ARG A 100 9.73 7.19 -2.87
N VAL A 101 9.18 7.86 -3.88
CA VAL A 101 8.75 9.26 -3.81
C VAL A 101 7.24 9.35 -3.71
N ALA A 102 6.75 9.89 -2.59
CA ALA A 102 5.31 10.03 -2.31
C ALA A 102 4.65 11.21 -3.05
N PHE A 103 5.41 12.26 -3.36
CA PHE A 103 4.89 13.52 -3.89
C PHE A 103 4.09 13.37 -5.19
N PRO A 104 4.53 12.60 -6.23
CA PRO A 104 3.75 12.39 -7.44
C PRO A 104 2.37 11.78 -7.18
N ILE A 105 2.28 10.85 -6.23
CA ILE A 105 1.02 10.21 -5.83
C ILE A 105 0.09 11.22 -5.16
N MET A 106 0.61 11.99 -4.20
CA MET A 106 -0.17 13.01 -3.47
C MET A 106 -0.77 14.05 -4.44
N GLN A 107 0.03 14.55 -5.37
CA GLN A 107 -0.40 15.50 -6.39
C GLN A 107 -1.48 14.89 -7.30
N HIS A 108 -1.25 13.70 -7.81
CA HIS A 108 -2.18 13.00 -8.69
C HIS A 108 -3.54 12.75 -8.02
N LEU A 109 -3.53 12.24 -6.79
CA LEU A 109 -4.75 11.97 -6.02
C LEU A 109 -5.53 13.25 -5.72
N LYS A 110 -4.83 14.34 -5.36
CA LYS A 110 -5.45 15.64 -5.12
C LYS A 110 -6.09 16.20 -6.38
N GLN A 111 -5.35 16.22 -7.49
CA GLN A 111 -5.78 16.85 -8.74
C GLN A 111 -6.90 16.06 -9.44
N LYS A 112 -6.72 14.74 -9.57
CA LYS A 112 -7.62 13.91 -10.37
C LYS A 112 -8.83 13.39 -9.58
N TYR A 113 -8.65 13.12 -8.29
CA TYR A 113 -9.68 12.45 -7.47
C TYR A 113 -10.17 13.27 -6.28
N ASN A 114 -9.65 14.48 -6.06
CA ASN A 114 -9.92 15.32 -4.89
C ASN A 114 -9.76 14.54 -3.58
N LEU A 115 -8.68 13.76 -3.48
CA LEU A 115 -8.35 12.93 -2.32
C LEU A 115 -7.04 13.40 -1.69
N GLN A 116 -7.09 13.75 -0.40
CA GLN A 116 -5.92 14.14 0.38
C GLN A 116 -5.74 13.14 1.52
N VAL A 117 -4.72 12.33 1.43
CA VAL A 117 -4.34 11.33 2.46
C VAL A 117 -2.84 11.31 2.61
N TYR A 118 -2.38 10.82 3.76
CA TYR A 118 -0.95 10.62 3.99
C TYR A 118 -0.43 9.49 3.10
N VAL A 119 0.68 9.72 2.42
CA VAL A 119 1.33 8.74 1.52
C VAL A 119 2.72 8.44 2.05
N VAL A 120 3.04 7.17 2.16
CA VAL A 120 4.35 6.65 2.58
C VAL A 120 4.92 5.79 1.47
N GLY A 121 6.08 6.19 0.97
CA GLY A 121 6.87 5.37 0.06
C GLY A 121 7.90 4.56 0.83
N VAL A 122 7.90 3.24 0.68
CA VAL A 122 8.90 2.37 1.33
C VAL A 122 10.17 2.19 0.50
N GLY A 123 10.16 2.61 -0.77
CA GLY A 123 11.34 2.64 -1.63
C GLY A 123 11.84 1.28 -2.10
N GLY A 124 10.97 0.29 -2.22
CA GLY A 124 11.35 -1.03 -2.69
C GLY A 124 10.20 -2.02 -2.78
N ALA A 125 10.37 -3.04 -3.61
CA ALA A 125 9.38 -4.10 -3.84
C ALA A 125 9.47 -5.27 -2.84
N ASN A 126 10.39 -5.21 -1.84
CA ASN A 126 10.46 -6.22 -0.81
C ASN A 126 9.23 -6.13 0.11
N PRO A 127 8.37 -7.18 0.20
CA PRO A 127 7.17 -7.18 1.03
C PRO A 127 7.41 -6.85 2.50
N GLU A 128 8.60 -7.19 3.02
CA GLU A 128 8.95 -6.94 4.43
C GLU A 128 8.99 -5.45 4.77
N LEU A 129 9.29 -4.57 3.81
CA LEU A 129 9.28 -3.12 4.03
C LEU A 129 7.91 -2.59 4.41
N LYS A 130 6.84 -3.08 3.76
CA LYS A 130 5.46 -2.75 4.11
C LYS A 130 5.09 -3.36 5.47
N ALA A 131 5.48 -4.62 5.71
CA ALA A 131 5.24 -5.30 6.98
C ALA A 131 5.90 -4.57 8.16
N ASP A 132 7.16 -4.12 8.02
CA ASP A 132 7.89 -3.35 9.04
C ASP A 132 7.19 -2.03 9.36
N TRP A 133 6.70 -1.33 8.32
CA TRP A 133 5.99 -0.07 8.53
C TRP A 133 4.67 -0.29 9.29
N ILE A 134 3.88 -1.31 8.93
CA ILE A 134 2.62 -1.63 9.60
C ILE A 134 2.89 -2.06 11.04
N GLU A 135 3.87 -2.95 11.28
CA GLU A 135 4.28 -3.37 12.62
C GLU A 135 4.66 -2.18 13.50
N SER A 136 5.39 -1.20 12.95
CA SER A 136 5.76 0.02 13.69
C SER A 136 4.54 0.81 14.16
N ASN A 137 3.44 0.77 13.42
CA ASN A 137 2.19 1.41 13.80
C ASN A 137 1.43 0.58 14.85
N VAL A 138 1.48 -0.76 14.81
CA VAL A 138 0.96 -1.63 15.90
C VAL A 138 1.66 -1.28 17.21
N LYS A 139 2.99 -1.15 17.19
CA LYS A 139 3.79 -0.72 18.37
C LYS A 139 3.43 0.68 18.89
N ARG A 140 2.84 1.54 18.04
CA ARG A 140 2.30 2.87 18.41
C ARG A 140 0.85 2.85 18.90
N GLY A 141 0.28 1.66 19.10
CA GLY A 141 -1.06 1.45 19.69
C GLY A 141 -2.19 1.37 18.67
N TYR A 142 -1.91 1.18 17.38
CA TYR A 142 -2.95 0.81 16.43
C TYR A 142 -3.30 -0.67 16.62
N LYS A 143 -4.57 -0.95 16.93
CA LYS A 143 -5.08 -2.29 17.24
C LYS A 143 -6.04 -2.82 16.17
N ASN A 144 -6.70 -1.93 15.43
CA ASN A 144 -7.59 -2.29 14.34
C ASN A 144 -6.91 -1.92 13.03
N ILE A 145 -6.34 -2.90 12.34
CA ILE A 145 -5.57 -2.73 11.12
C ILE A 145 -6.34 -3.32 9.94
N LYS A 146 -6.54 -2.54 8.90
CA LYS A 146 -7.00 -3.02 7.60
C LYS A 146 -5.95 -2.70 6.56
N PHE A 147 -5.43 -3.72 5.87
CA PHE A 147 -4.46 -3.57 4.81
C PHE A 147 -5.03 -4.14 3.50
N ILE A 148 -5.02 -3.31 2.46
CA ILE A 148 -5.57 -3.61 1.13
C ILE A 148 -4.44 -3.45 0.13
N ASP A 149 -4.10 -4.53 -0.55
CA ASP A 149 -2.98 -4.62 -1.48
C ASP A 149 -3.34 -5.63 -2.59
N ASP A 150 -2.89 -5.43 -3.81
CA ASP A 150 -3.10 -6.37 -4.91
C ASP A 150 -2.08 -7.51 -4.94
N SER A 151 -1.00 -7.38 -4.18
CA SER A 151 0.05 -8.38 -4.05
C SER A 151 -0.18 -9.30 -2.86
N ILE A 152 -0.50 -10.54 -3.12
CA ILE A 152 -0.63 -11.59 -2.08
C ILE A 152 0.65 -11.71 -1.23
N LYS A 153 1.84 -11.54 -1.84
CA LYS A 153 3.12 -11.57 -1.11
C LYS A 153 3.21 -10.48 -0.04
N ASN A 154 2.68 -9.28 -0.33
CA ASN A 154 2.63 -8.18 0.64
C ASN A 154 1.67 -8.52 1.79
N LEU A 155 0.48 -9.04 1.48
CA LEU A 155 -0.52 -9.44 2.47
C LEU A 155 0.02 -10.55 3.39
N GLU A 156 0.63 -11.59 2.81
CA GLU A 156 1.24 -12.69 3.57
C GLU A 156 2.40 -12.23 4.46
N ALA A 157 3.26 -11.31 3.97
CA ALA A 157 4.36 -10.77 4.77
C ALA A 157 3.82 -10.04 6.00
N VAL A 158 2.78 -9.23 5.84
CA VAL A 158 2.12 -8.54 6.96
C VAL A 158 1.47 -9.53 7.92
N GLY A 159 0.75 -10.55 7.41
CA GLY A 159 0.15 -11.61 8.24
C GLY A 159 1.19 -12.34 9.09
N ARG A 160 2.29 -12.79 8.46
CA ARG A 160 3.40 -13.45 9.19
C ARG A 160 4.02 -12.53 10.25
N ARG A 161 4.29 -11.26 9.90
CA ARG A 161 4.92 -10.29 10.78
C ARG A 161 4.04 -9.97 11.99
N LEU A 162 2.72 -9.88 11.80
CA LEU A 162 1.81 -9.49 12.87
C LEU A 162 1.23 -10.66 13.66
N LYS A 163 1.48 -11.90 13.25
CA LYS A 163 1.03 -13.12 13.96
C LYS A 163 1.32 -13.14 15.47
N PRO A 164 2.48 -12.62 15.96
CA PRO A 164 2.74 -12.57 17.40
C PRO A 164 1.87 -11.60 18.21
N TYR A 165 1.17 -10.67 17.53
CA TYR A 165 0.33 -9.67 18.18
C TYR A 165 -1.11 -10.19 18.31
N THR A 166 -1.42 -10.84 19.44
CA THR A 166 -2.73 -11.48 19.66
C THR A 166 -3.84 -10.49 20.07
N ASP A 167 -3.48 -9.25 20.36
CA ASP A 167 -4.39 -8.20 20.83
C ASP A 167 -4.78 -7.20 19.73
N ILE A 168 -4.57 -7.56 18.46
CA ILE A 168 -4.96 -6.76 17.30
C ILE A 168 -6.07 -7.44 16.50
N ASN A 169 -6.89 -6.59 15.84
CA ASN A 169 -7.81 -7.01 14.81
C ASN A 169 -7.18 -6.68 13.44
N LEU A 170 -6.73 -7.71 12.72
CA LEU A 170 -6.06 -7.59 11.43
C LEU A 170 -6.96 -8.10 10.31
N GLN A 171 -7.23 -7.21 9.34
CA GLN A 171 -7.93 -7.54 8.10
C GLN A 171 -6.97 -7.35 6.93
N LEU A 172 -6.64 -8.42 6.22
CA LEU A 172 -5.83 -8.44 5.01
C LEU A 172 -6.76 -8.67 3.81
N VAL A 173 -6.81 -7.71 2.89
CA VAL A 173 -7.78 -7.74 1.78
C VAL A 173 -7.05 -7.70 0.44
N ASP A 174 -7.26 -8.73 -0.37
CA ASP A 174 -6.84 -8.71 -1.77
C ASP A 174 -7.62 -7.63 -2.53
N ALA A 175 -6.92 -6.66 -3.06
CA ALA A 175 -7.49 -5.51 -3.74
C ALA A 175 -8.24 -5.89 -5.03
N LYS A 176 -7.83 -6.96 -5.71
CA LYS A 176 -8.40 -7.42 -6.98
C LYS A 176 -9.73 -8.15 -6.76
N THR A 177 -9.74 -9.08 -5.84
CA THR A 177 -10.93 -9.91 -5.57
C THR A 177 -11.82 -9.32 -4.49
N GLY A 178 -11.25 -8.59 -3.55
CA GLY A 178 -11.91 -8.10 -2.33
C GLY A 178 -12.07 -9.18 -1.27
N GLN A 179 -11.44 -10.33 -1.45
CA GLN A 179 -11.43 -11.41 -0.46
C GLN A 179 -10.52 -11.06 0.71
N GLU A 180 -10.94 -11.43 1.91
CA GLU A 180 -10.12 -11.34 3.11
C GLU A 180 -9.28 -12.60 3.25
N LEU A 181 -7.95 -12.41 3.39
CA LEU A 181 -7.03 -13.50 3.68
C LEU A 181 -7.03 -13.77 5.18
N GLN A 182 -7.04 -15.03 5.55
CA GLN A 182 -6.80 -15.43 6.95
C GLN A 182 -5.32 -15.18 7.29
N PRO A 183 -5.02 -14.45 8.38
CA PRO A 183 -3.64 -14.17 8.80
C PRO A 183 -2.89 -15.39 9.33
#